data_c9e5f9d4604ecf39a43d8052cd2d1155
#
_entry.id   c9e5f9d4604ecf39a43d8052cd2d1155
#
_cell.length_a   1.000
_cell.length_b   1.000
_cell.length_c   1.000
_cell.angle_alpha   90.00
_cell.angle_beta   90.00
_cell.angle_gamma   90.00
#
_symmetry.space_group_name_H-M   'P 1'
#
loop_
_entity.id
_entity.type
_entity.pdbx_description
1 polymer ?
#
loop_
_entity_poly.entity_id
_entity_poly.type
_entity_poly.pdbx_seq_one_letter_code
_entity_poly.pdbx_strand_id
1 'polypeptide(L)'
;MPNNFLYQSAGDILRFTVVTLAACLAAGNSAVGQWMGKQTGCYADSIAANPNRPTVANPADITQYGVLELEYGWDRQWPEEGRQQASVGGLLKFGMLCDVELRWNTTSFLSQTDASGTHRSFGDNWLGPQIRVYRQTKRVPTLAFGYAVKIPSASTEDGLGTGNVDHAFTLLASKDIARFHFDFNVTQFLIGRPNTYGFDKNQQLNLAFSHVILHRLQFTGEFYGETRLNQATPGFASSLWALTYTVVPRLVIDGGFEAGLTSGGPHRHAFVGATYSIANLYPGWRRKRSSSPAER
;
A
#
# COMPACT_ATOMS: atom_id res chain seq x y z
N MET A 1 -37.05 9.13 15.44
CA MET A 1 -36.81 9.45 14.02
C MET A 1 -35.42 8.99 13.70
N PRO A 2 -35.21 7.99 12.85
CA PRO A 2 -33.86 7.48 12.57
C PRO A 2 -33.19 8.34 11.51
N ASN A 3 -31.94 8.73 11.78
CA ASN A 3 -31.11 9.58 10.93
C ASN A 3 -30.72 8.87 9.63
N ASN A 4 -31.35 9.23 8.54
CA ASN A 4 -31.01 8.80 7.17
C ASN A 4 -29.74 9.47 6.59
N PHE A 5 -28.99 10.22 7.38
CA PHE A 5 -27.83 11.01 6.91
C PHE A 5 -26.57 10.19 6.64
N LEU A 6 -26.42 9.00 7.22
CA LEU A 6 -25.19 8.22 7.11
C LEU A 6 -25.13 7.28 5.89
N TYR A 7 -26.27 7.00 5.27
CA TYR A 7 -26.30 6.16 4.06
C TYR A 7 -25.96 6.92 2.77
N GLN A 8 -26.11 8.25 2.78
CA GLN A 8 -25.76 9.10 1.62
C GLN A 8 -24.24 9.27 1.47
N SER A 9 -23.45 9.28 2.55
CA SER A 9 -22.03 9.64 2.50
C SER A 9 -21.15 8.63 1.76
N ALA A 10 -21.38 7.33 1.92
CA ALA A 10 -20.55 6.30 1.24
C ALA A 10 -20.84 6.24 -0.28
N GLY A 11 -22.08 6.43 -0.66
CA GLY A 11 -22.47 6.50 -2.07
C GLY A 11 -21.93 7.74 -2.78
N ASP A 12 -21.84 8.86 -2.07
CA ASP A 12 -21.35 10.12 -2.62
C ASP A 12 -19.81 10.13 -2.73
N ILE A 13 -19.11 9.53 -1.78
CA ILE A 13 -17.64 9.32 -1.87
C ILE A 13 -17.32 8.43 -3.07
N LEU A 14 -18.05 7.32 -3.25
CA LEU A 14 -17.84 6.43 -4.38
C LEU A 14 -18.10 7.12 -5.73
N ARG A 15 -19.17 7.93 -5.82
CA ARG A 15 -19.49 8.72 -7.03
C ARG A 15 -18.44 9.80 -7.29
N PHE A 16 -17.98 10.51 -6.26
CA PHE A 16 -16.92 11.52 -6.40
C PHE A 16 -15.61 10.92 -6.87
N THR A 17 -15.21 9.77 -6.31
CA THR A 17 -13.99 9.05 -6.67
C THR A 17 -14.05 8.53 -8.11
N VAL A 18 -15.17 7.96 -8.54
CA VAL A 18 -15.36 7.46 -9.92
C VAL A 18 -15.35 8.61 -10.93
N VAL A 19 -15.99 9.73 -10.64
CA VAL A 19 -16.01 10.92 -11.53
C VAL A 19 -14.61 11.55 -11.63
N THR A 20 -13.88 11.64 -10.52
CA THR A 20 -12.50 12.17 -10.51
C THR A 20 -11.54 11.26 -11.29
N LEU A 21 -11.67 9.94 -11.15
CA LEU A 21 -10.88 8.97 -11.89
C LEU A 21 -11.18 9.05 -13.41
N ALA A 22 -12.44 9.18 -13.81
CA ALA A 22 -12.85 9.33 -15.19
C ALA A 22 -12.31 10.63 -15.82
N ALA A 23 -12.31 11.75 -15.08
CA ALA A 23 -11.75 13.02 -15.50
C ALA A 23 -10.21 12.97 -15.66
N CYS A 24 -9.50 12.26 -14.75
CA CYS A 24 -8.06 12.05 -14.82
C CYS A 24 -7.63 11.18 -16.00
N LEU A 25 -8.44 10.19 -16.40
CA LEU A 25 -8.17 9.33 -17.54
C LEU A 25 -8.32 10.04 -18.90
N ALA A 26 -9.05 11.16 -18.96
CA ALA A 26 -9.32 11.92 -20.18
C ALA A 26 -8.23 12.96 -20.54
N ALA A 27 -7.42 13.41 -19.57
CA ALA A 27 -6.42 14.47 -19.75
C ALA A 27 -5.01 13.89 -19.94
N GLY A 28 -4.69 13.43 -21.14
CA GLY A 28 -3.37 12.89 -21.45
C GLY A 28 -2.43 13.92 -22.09
N ASN A 29 -1.39 14.36 -21.39
CA ASN A 29 -0.10 14.70 -21.98
C ASN A 29 1.03 14.56 -20.95
N SER A 30 2.03 13.81 -21.36
CA SER A 30 3.14 13.26 -20.61
C SER A 30 4.27 14.23 -20.34
N ALA A 31 4.78 14.22 -19.15
CA ALA A 31 6.21 14.25 -18.82
C ALA A 31 6.41 14.29 -17.30
N VAL A 32 6.65 13.18 -16.65
CA VAL A 32 7.54 13.03 -15.49
C VAL A 32 7.55 11.56 -15.04
N GLY A 33 8.21 10.74 -15.80
CA GLY A 33 8.60 9.41 -15.39
C GLY A 33 10.13 9.35 -15.24
N GLN A 34 10.75 10.30 -14.53
CA GLN A 34 12.23 10.38 -14.52
C GLN A 34 12.88 9.99 -13.20
N TRP A 35 12.10 9.64 -12.17
CA TRP A 35 12.67 9.27 -10.87
C TRP A 35 12.65 7.78 -10.57
N MET A 36 11.66 7.03 -11.00
CA MET A 36 11.79 5.59 -11.15
C MET A 36 12.32 5.36 -12.54
N GLY A 37 13.58 4.92 -12.68
CA GLY A 37 14.19 4.66 -13.97
C GLY A 37 13.22 3.85 -14.82
N LYS A 38 12.82 4.39 -15.99
CA LYS A 38 11.89 3.73 -16.91
C LYS A 38 12.26 2.27 -17.00
N GLN A 39 11.47 1.41 -16.38
CA GLN A 39 11.64 -0.04 -16.54
C GLN A 39 11.20 -0.42 -17.95
N THR A 40 12.04 -0.09 -18.93
CA THR A 40 11.88 -0.56 -20.30
C THR A 40 12.36 -2.00 -20.35
N GLY A 41 11.52 -2.91 -19.88
CA GLY A 41 11.84 -4.32 -19.84
C GLY A 41 11.92 -4.91 -18.43
N CYS A 42 12.31 -6.17 -18.37
CA CYS A 42 12.43 -6.97 -17.15
C CYS A 42 13.60 -6.57 -16.26
N TYR A 43 14.60 -5.92 -16.82
CA TYR A 43 15.87 -5.62 -16.18
C TYR A 43 16.08 -4.10 -16.15
N ALA A 44 16.32 -3.57 -14.97
CA ALA A 44 16.80 -2.20 -14.86
C ALA A 44 18.33 -2.16 -14.89
N ASP A 45 18.88 -1.06 -15.39
CA ASP A 45 20.33 -0.87 -15.47
C ASP A 45 20.99 -0.74 -14.11
N SER A 46 20.24 -0.24 -13.12
CA SER A 46 20.69 -0.08 -11.73
C SER A 46 19.58 -0.47 -10.76
N ILE A 47 19.96 -0.88 -9.54
CA ILE A 47 19.00 -1.14 -8.47
C ILE A 47 18.52 0.20 -7.91
N ALA A 48 17.19 0.38 -7.87
CA ALA A 48 16.55 1.51 -7.23
C ALA A 48 15.40 1.02 -6.35
N ALA A 49 15.13 1.73 -5.28
CA ALA A 49 14.00 1.46 -4.43
C ALA A 49 12.69 1.78 -5.16
N ASN A 50 11.69 0.93 -4.92
CA ASN A 50 10.31 1.09 -5.41
C ASN A 50 9.34 1.05 -4.22
N PRO A 51 9.30 2.13 -3.40
CA PRO A 51 8.52 2.12 -2.16
C PRO A 51 7.02 2.02 -2.42
N ASN A 52 6.35 1.22 -1.59
CA ASN A 52 4.90 1.27 -1.40
C ASN A 52 4.53 2.32 -0.34
N ARG A 53 5.42 2.50 0.65
CA ARG A 53 5.30 3.56 1.64
C ARG A 53 5.42 4.94 0.97
N PRO A 54 4.79 5.98 1.54
CA PRO A 54 4.06 6.04 2.83
C PRO A 54 2.57 5.73 2.74
N THR A 55 2.04 5.43 1.56
CA THR A 55 0.60 5.26 1.31
C THR A 55 0.07 3.90 1.74
N VAL A 56 -1.22 3.83 2.00
CA VAL A 56 -1.98 2.57 2.14
C VAL A 56 -2.22 1.96 0.75
N ALA A 57 -2.46 2.80 -0.25
CA ALA A 57 -2.45 2.38 -1.64
C ALA A 57 -1.07 1.84 -2.03
N ASN A 58 -1.07 0.75 -2.75
CA ASN A 58 0.14 0.18 -3.34
C ASN A 58 0.21 0.53 -4.83
N PRO A 59 1.39 0.81 -5.38
CA PRO A 59 1.56 0.96 -6.81
C PRO A 59 1.30 -0.36 -7.55
N ALA A 60 0.74 -0.26 -8.76
CA ALA A 60 0.60 -1.40 -9.66
C ALA A 60 1.95 -1.84 -10.25
N ASP A 61 2.97 -1.00 -10.19
CA ASP A 61 4.34 -1.37 -10.52
C ASP A 61 4.95 -2.22 -9.41
N ILE A 62 5.83 -3.14 -9.79
CA ILE A 62 6.45 -4.12 -8.90
C ILE A 62 7.94 -3.86 -8.73
N THR A 63 8.52 -4.41 -7.67
CA THR A 63 9.98 -4.42 -7.44
C THR A 63 10.73 -5.02 -8.63
N GLN A 64 11.88 -4.47 -8.94
CA GLN A 64 12.72 -4.90 -10.07
C GLN A 64 13.03 -6.40 -10.00
N TYR A 65 13.06 -7.05 -11.16
CA TYR A 65 13.37 -8.47 -11.27
C TYR A 65 14.69 -8.85 -10.57
N GLY A 66 14.61 -9.85 -9.71
CA GLY A 66 15.71 -10.35 -8.88
C GLY A 66 16.04 -9.49 -7.67
N VAL A 67 15.42 -8.33 -7.48
CA VAL A 67 15.70 -7.43 -6.36
C VAL A 67 14.91 -7.85 -5.13
N LEU A 68 15.62 -7.94 -4.01
CA LEU A 68 15.07 -8.05 -2.66
C LEU A 68 15.03 -6.64 -2.06
N GLU A 69 13.85 -6.20 -1.62
CA GLU A 69 13.62 -4.88 -1.06
C GLU A 69 12.88 -4.99 0.27
N LEU A 70 13.29 -4.20 1.24
CA LEU A 70 12.68 -4.10 2.56
C LEU A 70 12.15 -2.69 2.77
N GLU A 71 10.89 -2.60 3.12
CA GLU A 71 10.27 -1.41 3.70
C GLU A 71 10.05 -1.64 5.18
N TYR A 72 10.41 -0.68 6.02
CA TYR A 72 10.24 -0.83 7.45
C TYR A 72 9.95 0.52 8.09
N GLY A 73 9.07 0.53 9.09
CA GLY A 73 8.66 1.76 9.72
C GLY A 73 8.07 1.58 11.11
N TRP A 74 7.94 2.70 11.77
CA TRP A 74 7.22 2.86 13.02
C TRP A 74 5.99 3.73 12.76
N ASP A 75 4.90 3.40 13.44
CA ASP A 75 3.67 4.18 13.44
C ASP A 75 3.05 4.27 14.82
N ARG A 76 2.25 5.31 15.04
CA ARG A 76 1.44 5.50 16.23
C ARG A 76 0.08 6.06 15.85
N GLN A 77 -0.95 5.40 16.33
CA GLN A 77 -2.34 5.72 16.07
C GLN A 77 -3.06 6.08 17.37
N TRP A 78 -3.99 7.03 17.26
CA TRP A 78 -4.93 7.41 18.33
C TRP A 78 -6.35 7.24 17.76
N PRO A 79 -6.89 5.99 17.81
CA PRO A 79 -8.21 5.70 17.22
C PRO A 79 -9.35 6.40 17.95
N GLU A 80 -9.28 6.50 19.27
CA GLU A 80 -10.27 7.12 20.15
C GLU A 80 -9.60 7.79 21.34
N GLU A 81 -10.36 8.61 22.09
CA GLU A 81 -9.86 9.18 23.32
C GLU A 81 -9.54 8.08 24.35
N GLY A 82 -8.35 8.13 24.93
CA GLY A 82 -7.86 7.12 25.87
C GLY A 82 -7.35 5.82 25.25
N ARG A 83 -7.45 5.65 23.93
CA ARG A 83 -6.87 4.50 23.22
C ARG A 83 -5.68 4.94 22.37
N GLN A 84 -4.65 4.13 22.35
CA GLN A 84 -3.49 4.34 21.46
C GLN A 84 -2.91 3.01 21.02
N GLN A 85 -2.39 2.99 19.82
CA GLN A 85 -1.67 1.85 19.28
C GLN A 85 -0.34 2.32 18.71
N ALA A 86 0.71 1.56 18.92
CA ALA A 86 1.99 1.75 18.27
C ALA A 86 2.45 0.45 17.63
N SER A 87 3.02 0.52 16.45
CA SER A 87 3.56 -0.65 15.79
C SER A 87 4.91 -0.39 15.14
N VAL A 88 5.66 -1.46 14.95
CA VAL A 88 6.87 -1.51 14.14
C VAL A 88 6.73 -2.68 13.19
N GLY A 89 6.85 -2.43 11.91
CA GLY A 89 6.69 -3.46 10.92
C GLY A 89 7.01 -2.99 9.51
N GLY A 90 6.77 -3.85 8.55
CA GLY A 90 7.03 -3.50 7.18
C GLY A 90 6.75 -4.60 6.18
N LEU A 91 7.27 -4.42 5.00
CA LEU A 91 7.02 -5.24 3.82
C LEU A 91 8.36 -5.67 3.22
N LEU A 92 8.56 -6.98 3.13
CA LEU A 92 9.64 -7.56 2.34
C LEU A 92 9.10 -7.90 0.96
N LYS A 93 9.74 -7.39 -0.09
CA LYS A 93 9.36 -7.60 -1.50
C LYS A 93 10.48 -8.30 -2.25
N PHE A 94 10.12 -9.22 -3.10
CA PHE A 94 11.05 -9.90 -3.99
C PHE A 94 10.48 -9.96 -5.42
N GLY A 95 11.18 -9.29 -6.34
CA GLY A 95 10.87 -9.34 -7.77
C GLY A 95 11.20 -10.72 -8.36
N MET A 96 10.31 -11.70 -8.14
CA MET A 96 10.56 -13.10 -8.47
C MET A 96 10.60 -13.35 -9.97
N LEU A 97 9.68 -12.74 -10.73
CA LEU A 97 9.64 -12.76 -12.19
C LEU A 97 9.50 -11.32 -12.73
N CYS A 98 9.50 -11.16 -14.04
CA CYS A 98 9.44 -9.83 -14.68
C CYS A 98 8.18 -9.02 -14.34
N ASP A 99 7.10 -9.71 -14.08
CA ASP A 99 5.79 -9.12 -13.78
C ASP A 99 5.16 -9.78 -12.55
N VAL A 100 5.97 -10.46 -11.71
CA VAL A 100 5.51 -11.10 -10.46
C VAL A 100 6.44 -10.73 -9.32
N GLU A 101 5.87 -10.16 -8.27
CA GLU A 101 6.50 -9.84 -7.00
C GLU A 101 5.90 -10.73 -5.90
N LEU A 102 6.75 -11.29 -5.05
CA LEU A 102 6.33 -11.91 -3.80
C LEU A 102 6.45 -10.88 -2.68
N ARG A 103 5.44 -10.82 -1.82
CA ARG A 103 5.29 -9.84 -0.76
C ARG A 103 5.06 -10.53 0.57
N TRP A 104 5.80 -10.12 1.59
CA TRP A 104 5.59 -10.53 2.97
C TRP A 104 5.51 -9.28 3.86
N ASN A 105 4.30 -8.98 4.31
CA ASN A 105 4.05 -7.93 5.28
C ASN A 105 4.09 -8.52 6.69
N THR A 106 4.79 -7.86 7.60
CA THR A 106 4.98 -8.31 8.98
C THR A 106 4.89 -7.14 9.95
N THR A 107 4.29 -7.38 11.10
CA THR A 107 4.34 -6.44 12.24
C THR A 107 5.14 -7.09 13.35
N SER A 108 6.41 -6.67 13.48
CA SER A 108 7.36 -7.26 14.43
C SER A 108 7.14 -6.79 15.87
N PHE A 109 6.39 -5.72 16.06
CA PHE A 109 5.99 -5.20 17.36
C PHE A 109 4.65 -4.50 17.25
N LEU A 110 3.72 -4.85 18.10
CA LEU A 110 2.41 -4.23 18.27
C LEU A 110 2.16 -3.96 19.75
N SER A 111 1.81 -2.75 20.07
CA SER A 111 1.44 -2.33 21.44
C SER A 111 0.14 -1.57 21.39
N GLN A 112 -0.85 -2.01 22.13
CA GLN A 112 -2.13 -1.34 22.31
C GLN A 112 -2.33 -0.98 23.76
N THR A 113 -2.74 0.26 24.01
CA THR A 113 -3.09 0.76 25.35
C THR A 113 -4.53 1.22 25.33
N ASP A 114 -5.30 0.77 26.29
CA ASP A 114 -6.69 1.17 26.53
C ASP A 114 -6.99 1.20 28.06
N ALA A 115 -8.25 1.26 28.46
CA ALA A 115 -8.67 1.30 29.84
C ALA A 115 -8.28 0.05 30.65
N SER A 116 -8.06 -1.10 30.01
CA SER A 116 -7.64 -2.35 30.65
C SER A 116 -6.13 -2.42 30.90
N GLY A 117 -5.34 -1.59 30.22
CA GLY A 117 -3.88 -1.55 30.34
C GLY A 117 -3.16 -1.51 29.00
N THR A 118 -1.90 -1.95 29.02
CA THR A 118 -1.06 -2.05 27.83
C THR A 118 -0.77 -3.50 27.47
N HIS A 119 -1.20 -3.91 26.30
CA HIS A 119 -0.98 -5.23 25.70
C HIS A 119 0.08 -5.14 24.62
N ARG A 120 0.93 -6.16 24.48
CA ARG A 120 2.03 -6.18 23.52
C ARG A 120 2.16 -7.57 22.91
N SER A 121 2.38 -7.61 21.58
CA SER A 121 2.56 -8.85 20.82
C SER A 121 3.32 -8.57 19.52
N PHE A 122 3.64 -9.63 18.78
CA PHE A 122 3.78 -9.53 17.33
C PHE A 122 2.40 -9.29 16.72
N GLY A 123 2.34 -8.63 15.57
CA GLY A 123 1.12 -8.56 14.79
C GLY A 123 0.97 -9.75 13.83
N ASP A 124 -0.11 -9.73 13.08
CA ASP A 124 -0.35 -10.74 12.03
C ASP A 124 0.62 -10.54 10.85
N ASN A 125 0.91 -11.64 10.17
CA ASN A 125 1.71 -11.66 8.94
C ASN A 125 0.80 -11.85 7.74
N TRP A 126 1.15 -11.18 6.61
CA TRP A 126 0.46 -11.34 5.34
C TRP A 126 1.45 -11.76 4.27
N LEU A 127 1.12 -12.78 3.51
CA LEU A 127 1.98 -13.30 2.44
C LEU A 127 1.19 -13.48 1.16
N GLY A 128 1.78 -13.08 0.02
CA GLY A 128 1.17 -13.33 -1.27
C GLY A 128 1.86 -12.64 -2.43
N PRO A 129 1.47 -12.93 -3.67
CA PRO A 129 2.00 -12.31 -4.87
C PRO A 129 1.26 -11.03 -5.24
N GLN A 130 1.98 -10.14 -5.95
CA GLN A 130 1.40 -9.13 -6.82
C GLN A 130 1.84 -9.42 -8.25
N ILE A 131 0.90 -9.41 -9.18
CA ILE A 131 1.11 -9.73 -10.59
C ILE A 131 0.71 -8.53 -11.42
N ARG A 132 1.67 -7.93 -12.11
CA ARG A 132 1.40 -6.86 -13.07
C ARG A 132 0.93 -7.47 -14.38
N VAL A 133 -0.31 -7.14 -14.78
CA VAL A 133 -0.95 -7.71 -15.98
C VAL A 133 -0.83 -6.79 -17.20
N TYR A 134 -0.64 -5.49 -16.95
CA TYR A 134 -0.48 -4.51 -18.02
C TYR A 134 0.46 -3.38 -17.61
N ARG A 135 1.35 -2.94 -18.50
CA ARG A 135 2.27 -1.82 -18.28
C ARG A 135 1.70 -0.53 -18.84
N GLN A 136 1.92 0.57 -18.16
CA GLN A 136 1.42 1.87 -18.58
C GLN A 136 1.78 2.22 -20.03
N THR A 137 0.79 2.73 -20.75
CA THR A 137 0.94 3.41 -22.03
C THR A 137 0.48 4.87 -21.92
N LYS A 138 0.49 5.63 -23.01
CA LYS A 138 -0.06 6.99 -22.99
C LYS A 138 -1.53 7.04 -22.53
N ARG A 139 -2.33 6.04 -22.88
CA ARG A 139 -3.80 6.01 -22.64
C ARG A 139 -4.22 5.11 -21.51
N VAL A 140 -3.51 4.01 -21.27
CA VAL A 140 -3.89 2.97 -20.31
C VAL A 140 -2.94 3.00 -19.12
N PRO A 141 -3.44 2.87 -17.87
CA PRO A 141 -2.61 2.76 -16.67
C PRO A 141 -1.82 1.44 -16.63
N THR A 142 -0.81 1.35 -15.78
CA THR A 142 -0.32 0.05 -15.29
C THR A 142 -1.46 -0.62 -14.52
N LEU A 143 -1.69 -1.91 -14.76
CA LEU A 143 -2.68 -2.71 -14.05
C LEU A 143 -2.02 -3.90 -13.39
N ALA A 144 -2.39 -4.17 -12.15
CA ALA A 144 -1.93 -5.33 -11.40
C ALA A 144 -3.05 -5.96 -10.59
N PHE A 145 -2.82 -7.21 -10.20
CA PHE A 145 -3.64 -7.97 -9.27
C PHE A 145 -2.77 -8.43 -8.11
N GLY A 146 -3.23 -8.20 -6.88
CA GLY A 146 -2.61 -8.67 -5.66
C GLY A 146 -3.49 -9.69 -4.96
N TYR A 147 -2.85 -10.69 -4.37
CA TYR A 147 -3.47 -11.60 -3.41
C TYR A 147 -2.60 -11.66 -2.17
N ALA A 148 -3.21 -11.70 -1.00
CA ALA A 148 -2.51 -11.95 0.25
C ALA A 148 -3.37 -12.81 1.19
N VAL A 149 -2.71 -13.70 1.91
CA VAL A 149 -3.30 -14.50 2.98
C VAL A 149 -2.69 -14.05 4.30
N LYS A 150 -3.55 -13.82 5.29
CA LYS A 150 -3.13 -13.54 6.67
C LYS A 150 -2.79 -14.84 7.38
N ILE A 151 -1.60 -14.89 7.95
CA ILE A 151 -1.15 -15.92 8.86
C ILE A 151 -1.35 -15.36 10.27
N PRO A 152 -2.29 -15.89 11.06
CA PRO A 152 -2.59 -15.37 12.39
C PRO A 152 -1.42 -15.64 13.34
N SER A 153 -0.69 -14.62 13.68
CA SER A 153 0.49 -14.67 14.56
C SER A 153 0.39 -13.71 15.76
N ALA A 154 -0.58 -12.79 15.73
CA ALA A 154 -0.84 -11.90 16.85
C ALA A 154 -1.52 -12.63 18.01
N SER A 155 -1.28 -12.16 19.24
CA SER A 155 -1.88 -12.73 20.45
C SER A 155 -3.39 -12.54 20.48
N THR A 156 -4.12 -13.65 20.52
CA THR A 156 -5.57 -13.64 20.73
C THR A 156 -5.95 -13.44 22.18
N GLU A 157 -5.09 -13.85 23.12
CA GLU A 157 -5.29 -13.70 24.55
C GLU A 157 -5.26 -12.23 24.97
N ASP A 158 -4.37 -11.44 24.32
CA ASP A 158 -4.26 -10.00 24.52
C ASP A 158 -5.23 -9.18 23.66
N GLY A 159 -6.09 -9.83 22.85
CA GLY A 159 -7.02 -9.15 21.95
C GLY A 159 -6.36 -8.45 20.75
N LEU A 160 -5.11 -8.76 20.44
CA LEU A 160 -4.32 -8.13 19.38
C LEU A 160 -4.45 -8.84 18.01
N GLY A 161 -5.07 -10.02 17.99
CA GLY A 161 -5.35 -10.79 16.79
C GLY A 161 -6.65 -11.57 16.88
N THR A 162 -7.21 -11.94 15.72
CA THR A 162 -8.45 -12.75 15.65
C THR A 162 -8.19 -14.25 15.72
N GLY A 163 -6.94 -14.70 15.53
CA GLY A 163 -6.58 -16.11 15.42
C GLY A 163 -7.07 -16.80 14.13
N ASN A 164 -7.69 -16.07 13.21
CA ASN A 164 -8.27 -16.61 11.98
C ASN A 164 -7.47 -16.22 10.76
N VAL A 165 -7.54 -17.05 9.73
CA VAL A 165 -7.00 -16.77 8.40
C VAL A 165 -7.93 -15.80 7.67
N ASP A 166 -7.36 -14.75 7.10
CA ASP A 166 -8.07 -13.79 6.24
C ASP A 166 -7.46 -13.82 4.84
N HIS A 167 -8.22 -13.35 3.86
CA HIS A 167 -7.76 -13.20 2.49
C HIS A 167 -8.01 -11.78 2.00
N ALA A 168 -7.06 -11.24 1.22
CA ALA A 168 -7.19 -9.96 0.54
C ALA A 168 -6.96 -10.14 -0.97
N PHE A 169 -7.88 -9.63 -1.77
CA PHE A 169 -7.80 -9.60 -3.23
C PHE A 169 -7.80 -8.14 -3.67
N THR A 170 -6.73 -7.68 -4.31
CA THR A 170 -6.56 -6.27 -4.67
C THR A 170 -6.43 -6.10 -6.17
N LEU A 171 -7.22 -5.20 -6.74
CA LEU A 171 -7.01 -4.64 -8.06
C LEU A 171 -6.26 -3.32 -7.93
N LEU A 172 -5.18 -3.15 -8.69
CA LEU A 172 -4.31 -1.99 -8.64
C LEU A 172 -4.21 -1.35 -10.01
N ALA A 173 -4.25 -0.01 -10.03
CA ALA A 173 -4.02 0.78 -11.23
C ALA A 173 -3.12 1.97 -10.89
N SER A 174 -2.01 2.14 -11.65
CA SER A 174 -1.08 3.27 -11.48
C SER A 174 -0.96 4.06 -12.76
N LYS A 175 -0.97 5.39 -12.65
CA LYS A 175 -0.94 6.26 -13.82
C LYS A 175 -0.16 7.55 -13.57
N ASP A 176 0.81 7.83 -14.45
CA ASP A 176 1.44 9.14 -14.52
C ASP A 176 0.59 10.07 -15.40
N ILE A 177 0.21 11.21 -14.85
CA ILE A 177 -0.52 12.27 -15.54
C ILE A 177 0.20 13.60 -15.29
N ALA A 178 0.79 14.17 -16.32
CA ALA A 178 1.61 15.38 -16.24
C ALA A 178 2.74 15.22 -15.20
N ARG A 179 2.64 15.90 -14.06
CA ARG A 179 3.64 15.90 -12.98
C ARG A 179 3.24 15.03 -11.80
N PHE A 180 2.06 14.42 -11.84
CA PHE A 180 1.52 13.62 -10.76
C PHE A 180 1.58 12.15 -11.10
N HIS A 181 1.89 11.35 -10.11
CA HIS A 181 1.66 9.90 -10.12
C HIS A 181 0.42 9.60 -9.29
N PHE A 182 -0.44 8.73 -9.79
CA PHE A 182 -1.66 8.30 -9.12
C PHE A 182 -1.66 6.79 -8.95
N ASP A 183 -2.06 6.34 -7.76
CA ASP A 183 -2.32 4.95 -7.44
C ASP A 183 -3.77 4.80 -7.00
N PHE A 184 -4.46 3.85 -7.60
CA PHE A 184 -5.83 3.49 -7.26
C PHE A 184 -5.90 2.01 -6.94
N ASN A 185 -6.43 1.67 -5.75
CA ASN A 185 -6.63 0.29 -5.35
C ASN A 185 -8.08 0.03 -4.94
N VAL A 186 -8.55 -1.18 -5.25
CA VAL A 186 -9.77 -1.76 -4.72
C VAL A 186 -9.42 -3.09 -4.11
N THR A 187 -9.60 -3.23 -2.80
CA THR A 187 -9.33 -4.48 -2.08
C THR A 187 -10.62 -5.06 -1.54
N GLN A 188 -10.87 -6.33 -1.83
CA GLN A 188 -11.89 -7.14 -1.20
C GLN A 188 -11.22 -7.99 -0.11
N PHE A 189 -11.62 -7.76 1.13
CA PHE A 189 -11.24 -8.62 2.26
C PHE A 189 -12.30 -9.70 2.51
N LEU A 190 -11.82 -10.89 2.83
CA LEU A 190 -12.58 -12.00 3.40
C LEU A 190 -11.99 -12.26 4.77
N ILE A 191 -12.66 -11.81 5.82
CA ILE A 191 -12.21 -11.86 7.21
C ILE A 191 -12.80 -13.10 7.88
N GLY A 192 -11.95 -14.01 8.33
CA GLY A 192 -12.36 -15.23 9.01
C GLY A 192 -13.16 -14.93 10.27
N ARG A 193 -14.33 -15.55 10.40
CA ARG A 193 -15.21 -15.37 11.55
C ARG A 193 -14.68 -16.11 12.76
N PRO A 194 -14.58 -15.47 13.93
CA PRO A 194 -14.21 -16.17 15.14
C PRO A 194 -15.30 -17.17 15.55
N ASN A 195 -14.87 -18.39 15.96
CA ASN A 195 -15.74 -19.45 16.50
C ASN A 195 -16.85 -19.97 15.55
N THR A 196 -16.77 -19.69 14.24
CA THR A 196 -17.76 -20.16 13.27
C THR A 196 -17.13 -20.28 11.88
N TYR A 197 -17.74 -21.08 11.01
CA TYR A 197 -17.28 -21.20 9.62
C TYR A 197 -17.72 -19.99 8.79
N GLY A 198 -16.87 -19.60 7.85
CA GLY A 198 -17.16 -18.57 6.86
C GLY A 198 -16.40 -17.28 7.07
N PHE A 199 -16.70 -16.29 6.23
CA PHE A 199 -16.02 -15.01 6.18
C PHE A 199 -17.02 -13.87 6.27
N ASP A 200 -16.65 -12.82 6.98
CA ASP A 200 -17.22 -11.50 6.80
C ASP A 200 -16.49 -10.78 5.66
N LYS A 201 -17.16 -9.84 5.02
CA LYS A 201 -16.65 -9.18 3.83
C LYS A 201 -16.64 -7.68 4.05
N ASN A 202 -15.50 -7.04 3.78
CA ASN A 202 -15.45 -5.60 3.60
C ASN A 202 -14.60 -5.23 2.38
N GLN A 203 -14.74 -4.00 1.95
CA GLN A 203 -14.00 -3.45 0.81
C GLN A 203 -13.24 -2.22 1.25
N GLN A 204 -12.01 -2.10 0.77
CA GLN A 204 -11.19 -0.90 0.92
C GLN A 204 -11.00 -0.26 -0.44
N LEU A 205 -11.11 1.06 -0.48
CA LEU A 205 -10.88 1.88 -1.64
C LEU A 205 -9.79 2.91 -1.31
N ASN A 206 -8.78 3.03 -2.18
CA ASN A 206 -7.65 3.93 -2.01
C ASN A 206 -7.44 4.75 -3.27
N LEU A 207 -7.16 6.03 -3.09
CA LEU A 207 -6.69 6.93 -4.13
C LEU A 207 -5.53 7.76 -3.59
N ALA A 208 -4.32 7.42 -3.99
CA ALA A 208 -3.12 8.17 -3.68
C ALA A 208 -2.67 9.00 -4.88
N PHE A 209 -2.00 10.10 -4.60
CA PHE A 209 -1.29 10.90 -5.58
C PHE A 209 0.03 11.39 -5.00
N SER A 210 1.02 11.50 -5.86
CA SER A 210 2.32 12.04 -5.47
C SER A 210 2.88 13.00 -6.51
N HIS A 211 3.73 13.92 -6.04
CA HIS A 211 4.37 14.95 -6.86
C HIS A 211 5.76 15.29 -6.33
N VAL A 212 6.74 15.30 -7.22
CA VAL A 212 8.10 15.73 -6.87
C VAL A 212 8.13 17.25 -6.74
N ILE A 213 8.36 17.76 -5.52
CA ILE A 213 8.42 19.20 -5.23
C ILE A 213 9.83 19.77 -5.30
N LEU A 214 10.85 18.97 -4.98
CA LEU A 214 12.26 19.28 -5.11
C LEU A 214 13.01 18.07 -5.64
N HIS A 215 14.26 18.24 -6.07
CA HIS A 215 15.07 17.21 -6.75
C HIS A 215 15.02 15.79 -6.12
N ARG A 216 14.84 15.64 -4.80
CA ARG A 216 14.80 14.35 -4.08
C ARG A 216 13.63 14.26 -3.11
N LEU A 217 12.79 15.28 -3.08
CA LEU A 217 11.68 15.38 -2.16
C LEU A 217 10.36 15.29 -2.92
N GLN A 218 9.53 14.33 -2.51
CA GLN A 218 8.20 14.10 -3.05
C GLN A 218 7.16 14.35 -1.97
N PHE A 219 6.10 15.02 -2.34
CA PHE A 219 4.88 15.15 -1.56
C PHE A 219 3.89 14.08 -1.99
N THR A 220 3.20 13.49 -1.01
CA THR A 220 2.21 12.45 -1.24
C THR A 220 0.95 12.76 -0.43
N GLY A 221 -0.19 12.60 -1.07
CA GLY A 221 -1.50 12.65 -0.44
C GLY A 221 -2.31 11.41 -0.80
N GLU A 222 -3.16 10.96 0.12
CA GLU A 222 -4.05 9.83 -0.11
C GLU A 222 -5.40 10.05 0.57
N PHE A 223 -6.45 9.60 -0.09
CA PHE A 223 -7.78 9.40 0.48
C PHE A 223 -8.13 7.93 0.38
N TYR A 224 -8.53 7.34 1.50
CA TYR A 224 -8.94 5.94 1.51
C TYR A 224 -10.04 5.69 2.52
N GLY A 225 -10.67 4.53 2.41
CA GLY A 225 -11.69 4.14 3.35
C GLY A 225 -12.11 2.69 3.18
N GLU A 226 -12.76 2.19 4.21
CA GLU A 226 -13.29 0.83 4.24
C GLU A 226 -14.80 0.84 4.45
N THR A 227 -15.47 -0.11 3.83
CA THR A 227 -16.87 -0.37 4.10
C THR A 227 -17.04 -0.99 5.48
N ARG A 228 -18.25 -0.94 6.03
CA ARG A 228 -18.58 -1.58 7.29
C ARG A 228 -18.37 -3.09 7.21
N LEU A 229 -17.65 -3.66 8.19
CA LEU A 229 -17.46 -5.10 8.31
C LEU A 229 -18.67 -5.76 9.00
N ASN A 230 -19.08 -5.24 10.16
CA ASN A 230 -20.21 -5.72 10.97
C ASN A 230 -20.77 -4.57 11.83
N GLN A 231 -21.66 -4.87 12.78
CA GLN A 231 -22.28 -3.83 13.63
C GLN A 231 -21.28 -3.16 14.56
N ALA A 232 -20.27 -3.89 15.02
CA ALA A 232 -19.26 -3.39 15.95
C ALA A 232 -18.10 -2.68 15.24
N THR A 233 -17.88 -2.96 13.94
CA THR A 233 -16.79 -2.39 13.13
C THR A 233 -17.38 -1.55 12.01
N PRO A 234 -17.64 -0.26 12.25
CA PRO A 234 -18.18 0.64 11.25
C PRO A 234 -17.18 0.90 10.13
N GLY A 235 -17.68 1.27 8.96
CA GLY A 235 -16.83 1.77 7.89
C GLY A 235 -16.24 3.13 8.23
N PHE A 236 -15.12 3.47 7.60
CA PHE A 236 -14.43 4.73 7.82
C PHE A 236 -13.85 5.32 6.52
N ALA A 237 -13.48 6.58 6.60
CA ALA A 237 -12.68 7.27 5.61
C ALA A 237 -11.58 8.09 6.31
N SER A 238 -10.42 8.16 5.67
CA SER A 238 -9.23 8.86 6.15
C SER A 238 -8.52 9.61 5.04
N SER A 239 -7.68 10.57 5.43
CA SER A 239 -6.74 11.24 4.55
C SER A 239 -5.32 11.17 5.14
N LEU A 240 -4.35 10.85 4.28
CA LEU A 240 -2.94 10.72 4.63
C LEU A 240 -2.12 11.74 3.85
N TRP A 241 -1.14 12.35 4.52
CA TRP A 241 -0.25 13.37 3.98
C TRP A 241 1.18 13.10 4.40
N ALA A 242 2.10 13.05 3.43
CA ALA A 242 3.46 12.62 3.70
C ALA A 242 4.49 13.30 2.80
N LEU A 243 5.73 13.22 3.26
CA LEU A 243 6.92 13.54 2.49
C LEU A 243 7.78 12.29 2.35
N THR A 244 8.37 12.15 1.17
CA THR A 244 9.29 11.06 0.85
C THR A 244 10.59 11.68 0.32
N TYR A 245 11.73 11.26 0.87
CA TYR A 245 13.05 11.77 0.48
C TYR A 245 13.96 10.65 -0.01
N THR A 246 14.44 10.75 -1.24
CA THR A 246 15.41 9.82 -1.81
C THR A 246 16.81 10.17 -1.37
N VAL A 247 17.35 9.45 -0.39
CA VAL A 247 18.72 9.63 0.13
C VAL A 247 19.75 9.22 -0.93
N VAL A 248 19.62 8.01 -1.44
CA VAL A 248 20.32 7.45 -2.60
C VAL A 248 19.36 6.58 -3.40
N PRO A 249 19.66 6.18 -4.65
CA PRO A 249 18.71 5.41 -5.46
C PRO A 249 18.13 4.16 -4.78
N ARG A 250 18.88 3.54 -3.88
CA ARG A 250 18.46 2.34 -3.13
C ARG A 250 17.76 2.60 -1.80
N LEU A 251 17.84 3.84 -1.28
CA LEU A 251 17.33 4.20 0.04
C LEU A 251 16.42 5.41 -0.05
N VAL A 252 15.19 5.19 0.34
CA VAL A 252 14.15 6.22 0.45
C VAL A 252 13.69 6.25 1.90
N ILE A 253 13.50 7.44 2.46
CA ILE A 253 12.91 7.64 3.79
C ILE A 253 11.60 8.40 3.63
N ASP A 254 10.66 8.13 4.49
CA ASP A 254 9.33 8.74 4.48
C ASP A 254 8.85 9.08 5.88
N GLY A 255 7.89 9.99 5.94
CA GLY A 255 7.18 10.30 7.18
C GLY A 255 5.98 11.18 6.91
N GLY A 256 4.98 11.06 7.76
CA GLY A 256 3.74 11.77 7.57
C GLY A 256 2.75 11.59 8.70
N PHE A 257 1.55 12.03 8.41
CA PHE A 257 0.42 11.90 9.32
C PHE A 257 -0.86 11.54 8.56
N GLU A 258 -1.80 11.01 9.29
CA GLU A 258 -3.14 10.70 8.81
C GLU A 258 -4.16 11.33 9.74
N ALA A 259 -5.26 11.76 9.15
CA ALA A 259 -6.43 12.29 9.85
C ALA A 259 -7.69 11.56 9.40
N GLY A 260 -8.44 11.01 10.36
CA GLY A 260 -9.75 10.43 10.12
C GLY A 260 -10.74 11.49 9.64
N LEU A 261 -11.50 11.16 8.60
CA LEU A 261 -12.56 11.98 8.05
C LEU A 261 -13.93 11.58 8.60
N THR A 262 -14.02 10.38 9.17
CA THR A 262 -15.23 9.84 9.82
C THR A 262 -14.86 9.20 11.16
N SER A 263 -15.86 8.97 12.01
CA SER A 263 -15.66 8.45 13.38
C SER A 263 -15.27 6.97 13.46
N GLY A 264 -15.33 6.21 12.38
CA GLY A 264 -15.00 4.77 12.38
C GLY A 264 -13.53 4.43 12.19
N GLY A 265 -12.69 5.42 11.84
CA GLY A 265 -11.26 5.24 11.60
C GLY A 265 -10.39 5.90 12.66
N PRO A 266 -9.07 5.80 12.54
CA PRO A 266 -8.14 6.46 13.45
C PRO A 266 -8.32 7.97 13.37
N HIS A 267 -8.52 8.62 14.54
CA HIS A 267 -8.63 10.09 14.58
C HIS A 267 -7.34 10.77 14.17
N ARG A 268 -6.20 10.20 14.59
CA ARG A 268 -4.85 10.68 14.25
C ARG A 268 -3.91 9.48 14.12
N HIS A 269 -2.98 9.61 13.21
CA HIS A 269 -1.94 8.62 13.00
C HIS A 269 -0.68 9.37 12.55
N ALA A 270 0.48 9.02 13.10
CA ALA A 270 1.78 9.53 12.69
C ALA A 270 2.71 8.35 12.39
N PHE A 271 3.53 8.50 11.37
CA PHE A 271 4.42 7.42 10.94
C PHE A 271 5.72 7.95 10.36
N VAL A 272 6.73 7.09 10.40
CA VAL A 272 8.03 7.30 9.75
C VAL A 272 8.57 5.95 9.31
N GLY A 273 9.31 5.92 8.20
CA GLY A 273 9.90 4.69 7.72
C GLY A 273 10.94 4.88 6.65
N ALA A 274 11.40 3.75 6.15
CA ALA A 274 12.39 3.67 5.08
C ALA A 274 12.15 2.47 4.19
N THR A 275 12.52 2.62 2.93
CA THR A 275 12.57 1.57 1.91
C THR A 275 14.00 1.40 1.43
N TYR A 276 14.50 0.17 1.49
CA TYR A 276 15.85 -0.16 1.06
C TYR A 276 15.91 -1.37 0.14
N SER A 277 16.40 -1.16 -1.08
CA SER A 277 16.69 -2.26 -2.02
C SER A 277 18.02 -2.93 -1.64
N ILE A 278 17.93 -4.08 -0.97
CA ILE A 278 19.03 -4.79 -0.32
C ILE A 278 20.03 -5.33 -1.36
N ALA A 279 19.54 -6.16 -2.28
CA ALA A 279 20.38 -6.86 -3.24
C ALA A 279 19.61 -7.29 -4.48
N ASN A 280 20.32 -7.54 -5.58
CA ASN A 280 19.80 -8.31 -6.70
C ASN A 280 20.29 -9.76 -6.54
N LEU A 281 19.37 -10.69 -6.32
CA LEU A 281 19.64 -12.11 -6.13
C LEU A 281 19.94 -12.84 -7.44
N TYR A 282 19.73 -12.19 -8.61
CA TYR A 282 19.99 -12.75 -9.94
C TYR A 282 21.09 -11.99 -10.72
N PRO A 283 22.27 -11.70 -10.15
CA PRO A 283 23.26 -10.84 -10.80
C PRO A 283 23.84 -11.44 -12.08
N GLY A 284 23.86 -12.76 -12.23
CA GLY A 284 24.41 -13.47 -13.39
C GLY A 284 23.61 -13.31 -14.70
N TRP A 285 22.32 -13.02 -14.62
CA TRP A 285 21.47 -12.81 -15.79
C TRP A 285 21.74 -11.49 -16.51
N ARG A 286 22.21 -10.48 -15.78
CA ARG A 286 22.59 -9.17 -16.36
C ARG A 286 23.81 -9.28 -17.29
N ARG A 287 24.81 -10.09 -16.93
CA ARG A 287 26.04 -10.24 -17.73
C ARG A 287 25.84 -10.95 -19.06
N LYS A 288 24.89 -11.88 -19.19
CA LYS A 288 24.65 -12.63 -20.43
C LYS A 288 23.99 -11.82 -21.54
N ARG A 289 23.23 -10.78 -21.23
CA ARG A 289 22.56 -9.95 -22.26
C ARG A 289 23.42 -8.80 -22.80
N SER A 290 24.38 -8.29 -22.01
CA SER A 290 25.29 -7.26 -22.51
C SER A 290 26.38 -7.81 -23.44
N SER A 291 26.51 -9.13 -23.54
CA SER A 291 27.49 -9.80 -24.40
C SER A 291 26.87 -10.40 -25.69
N SER A 292 25.59 -10.21 -25.95
CA SER A 292 25.01 -10.56 -27.25
C SER A 292 25.42 -9.50 -28.25
N PRO A 293 26.17 -9.83 -29.33
CA PRO A 293 26.52 -8.86 -30.37
C PRO A 293 25.21 -8.37 -30.99
N ALA A 294 25.10 -7.05 -31.15
CA ALA A 294 24.06 -6.48 -32.01
C ALA A 294 24.18 -7.16 -33.39
N GLU A 295 23.09 -7.77 -33.81
CA GLU A 295 22.95 -8.19 -35.21
C GLU A 295 23.16 -6.95 -36.11
N ARG A 296 24.17 -7.06 -36.96
CA ARG A 296 24.52 -6.08 -37.97
C ARG A 296 23.49 -6.03 -39.08
#